data_8490505dd9a015e85051860563cd9872
#
_entry.id   8490505dd9a015e85051860563cd9872
#
_cell.length_a   1.000
_cell.length_b   1.000
_cell.length_c   1.000
_cell.angle_alpha   90.00
_cell.angle_beta   90.00
_cell.angle_gamma   90.00
#
_symmetry.space_group_name_H-M   'P 1'
#
loop_
_entity.id
_entity.type
_entity.pdbx_description
1 polymer ?
#
loop_
_entity_poly.entity_id
_entity_poly.type
_entity_poly.pdbx_seq_one_letter_code
_entity_poly.pdbx_strand_id
1 'polypeptide(L)'
;MYIIFDKECIDTSAFKEMRFYGTAGIIAFMYLNPQDGQEVELPVIFDEDYEAESTFQEIVQSYEDEKDVYISDYPAYIPPTMLYMIKRSLDIRTKEPFSEFSFERKDDH
;
A
#
# COMPACT_ATOMS: atom_id res chain seq x y z
N MET A 1 -13.18 0.12 1.42
CA MET A 1 -12.71 -0.80 2.48
C MET A 1 -11.70 -0.09 3.35
N TYR A 2 -11.74 -0.34 4.64
CA TYR A 2 -10.73 0.17 5.58
C TYR A 2 -9.73 -0.92 5.87
N ILE A 3 -8.45 -0.57 5.86
CA ILE A 3 -7.36 -1.48 6.19
C ILE A 3 -6.74 -0.97 7.47
N ILE A 4 -6.69 -1.84 8.49
CA ILE A 4 -6.18 -1.46 9.80
C ILE A 4 -4.87 -2.18 10.07
N PHE A 5 -3.81 -1.40 10.31
CA PHE A 5 -2.48 -1.91 10.66
C PHE A 5 -2.16 -1.38 12.06
N ASP A 6 -2.32 -2.21 13.06
CA ASP A 6 -2.02 -1.79 14.43
C ASP A 6 -2.64 -0.42 14.73
N LYS A 7 -1.88 0.65 14.60
CA LYS A 7 -2.34 2.01 14.93
C LYS A 7 -2.68 2.84 13.70
N GLU A 8 -2.49 2.28 12.50
CA GLU A 8 -2.75 3.03 11.27
C GLU A 8 -4.00 2.51 10.60
N CYS A 9 -4.73 3.41 9.96
CA CYS A 9 -5.93 3.03 9.22
C CYS A 9 -5.89 3.67 7.84
N ILE A 10 -6.12 2.87 6.80
CA ILE A 10 -6.12 3.35 5.43
C ILE A 10 -7.48 3.07 4.81
N ASP A 11 -8.05 4.09 4.18
CA ASP A 11 -9.29 3.97 3.43
C ASP A 11 -8.93 3.80 1.96
N THR A 12 -9.23 2.63 1.39
CA THR A 12 -8.84 2.33 0.01
C THR A 12 -9.48 3.28 -0.99
N SER A 13 -10.60 3.91 -0.64
CA SER A 13 -11.26 4.83 -1.56
C SER A 13 -10.43 6.08 -1.84
N ALA A 14 -9.44 6.35 -1.01
CA ALA A 14 -8.56 7.50 -1.19
C ALA A 14 -7.39 7.19 -2.13
N PHE A 15 -7.25 5.95 -2.57
CA PHE A 15 -6.10 5.52 -3.34
C PHE A 15 -6.55 4.83 -4.62
N LYS A 16 -5.74 4.94 -5.67
CA LYS A 16 -6.08 4.29 -6.94
C LYS A 16 -5.48 2.89 -7.06
N GLU A 17 -4.37 2.64 -6.37
CA GLU A 17 -3.75 1.31 -6.42
C GLU A 17 -2.79 1.13 -5.27
N MET A 18 -2.38 -0.12 -5.05
CA MET A 18 -1.29 -0.41 -4.12
C MET A 18 -0.25 -1.26 -4.84
N ARG A 19 1.01 -1.15 -4.40
CA ARG A 19 2.14 -1.86 -4.98
C ARG A 19 2.94 -2.54 -3.88
N PHE A 20 3.37 -3.76 -4.14
CA PHE A 20 4.19 -4.53 -3.21
C PHE A 20 5.62 -4.53 -3.71
N TYR A 21 6.56 -4.09 -2.88
CA TYR A 21 7.99 -4.09 -3.18
C TYR A 21 8.63 -5.20 -2.35
N GLY A 22 8.84 -6.35 -2.99
CA GLY A 22 9.16 -7.59 -2.31
C GLY A 22 10.42 -7.57 -1.47
N THR A 23 11.45 -6.87 -1.92
CA THR A 23 12.72 -6.90 -1.20
C THR A 23 12.85 -5.81 -0.16
N ALA A 24 11.82 -4.99 -0.01
CA ALA A 24 11.86 -3.89 0.93
C ALA A 24 10.80 -4.02 2.03
N GLY A 25 9.93 -5.03 1.94
CA GLY A 25 8.87 -5.22 2.94
C GLY A 25 7.88 -4.07 2.96
N ILE A 26 7.58 -3.50 1.80
CA ILE A 26 6.76 -2.30 1.72
C ILE A 26 5.54 -2.55 0.85
N ILE A 27 4.38 -2.09 1.32
CA ILE A 27 3.19 -1.91 0.49
C ILE A 27 3.00 -0.42 0.34
N ALA A 28 3.05 0.08 -0.90
CA ALA A 28 2.88 1.51 -1.17
C ALA A 28 1.50 1.74 -1.74
N PHE A 29 0.75 2.67 -1.14
CA PHE A 29 -0.56 3.06 -1.62
C PHE A 29 -0.43 4.32 -2.44
N MET A 30 -0.95 4.29 -3.67
CA MET A 30 -0.75 5.36 -4.65
C MET A 30 -1.97 6.22 -4.76
N TYR A 31 -1.77 7.54 -4.77
CA TYR A 31 -2.85 8.47 -5.03
C TYR A 31 -2.34 9.63 -5.87
N LEU A 32 -3.26 10.38 -6.46
CA LEU A 32 -2.91 11.55 -7.23
C LEU A 32 -3.06 12.78 -6.36
N ASN A 33 -2.02 13.61 -6.36
CA ASN A 33 -2.07 14.88 -5.67
C ASN A 33 -3.06 15.78 -6.40
N PRO A 34 -4.13 16.26 -5.75
CA PRO A 34 -5.15 17.05 -6.44
C PRO A 34 -4.63 18.40 -6.93
N GLN A 35 -3.51 18.86 -6.40
CA GLN A 35 -3.00 20.17 -6.79
C GLN A 35 -2.21 20.14 -8.08
N ASP A 36 -1.43 19.08 -8.31
CA ASP A 36 -0.57 19.03 -9.49
C ASP A 36 -0.76 17.76 -10.31
N GLY A 37 -1.62 16.85 -9.88
CA GLY A 37 -1.91 15.63 -10.62
C GLY A 37 -0.80 14.59 -10.60
N GLN A 38 0.24 14.78 -9.80
CA GLN A 38 1.33 13.83 -9.76
C GLN A 38 1.02 12.68 -8.82
N GLU A 39 1.62 11.52 -9.12
CA GLU A 39 1.45 10.35 -8.28
C GLU A 39 2.25 10.52 -6.99
N VAL A 40 1.61 10.15 -5.88
CA VAL A 40 2.23 10.17 -4.57
C VAL A 40 2.08 8.80 -3.96
N GLU A 41 3.13 8.32 -3.31
CA GLU A 41 3.12 7.03 -2.62
C GLU A 41 2.98 7.24 -1.13
N LEU A 42 2.09 6.46 -0.51
CA LEU A 42 2.01 6.35 0.94
C LEU A 42 2.55 4.98 1.30
N PRO A 43 3.72 4.88 1.90
CA PRO A 43 4.32 3.58 2.18
C PRO A 43 3.85 3.02 3.51
N VAL A 44 3.64 1.72 3.55
CA VAL A 44 3.39 0.98 4.78
C VAL A 44 4.51 -0.04 4.90
N ILE A 45 5.29 0.05 5.97
CA ILE A 45 6.52 -0.71 6.13
C ILE A 45 6.32 -1.81 7.16
N PHE A 46 6.69 -3.03 6.77
CA PHE A 46 6.63 -4.22 7.60
C PHE A 46 8.04 -4.61 8.02
N ASP A 47 8.14 -5.44 9.08
CA ASP A 47 9.44 -5.90 9.55
C ASP A 47 10.08 -6.88 8.58
N GLU A 48 9.27 -7.73 7.95
CA GLU A 48 9.78 -8.77 7.05
C GLU A 48 9.04 -8.74 5.73
N ASP A 49 9.73 -9.16 4.67
CA ASP A 49 9.13 -9.20 3.33
C ASP A 49 7.91 -10.10 3.28
N TYR A 50 7.98 -11.26 3.93
CA TYR A 50 6.86 -12.19 3.86
C TYR A 50 5.61 -11.64 4.53
N GLU A 51 5.78 -10.77 5.54
CA GLU A 51 4.63 -10.14 6.18
C GLU A 51 3.92 -9.20 5.22
N ALA A 52 4.70 -8.42 4.49
CA ALA A 52 4.12 -7.52 3.49
C ALA A 52 3.45 -8.31 2.37
N GLU A 53 4.08 -9.38 1.90
CA GLU A 53 3.51 -10.18 0.82
C GLU A 53 2.20 -10.83 1.23
N SER A 54 2.18 -11.44 2.41
CA SER A 54 0.98 -12.08 2.91
C SER A 54 -0.15 -11.07 3.07
N THR A 55 0.19 -9.91 3.65
CA THR A 55 -0.81 -8.86 3.85
C THR A 55 -1.33 -8.33 2.52
N PHE A 56 -0.44 -8.15 1.55
CA PHE A 56 -0.87 -7.68 0.23
C PHE A 56 -1.89 -8.64 -0.37
N GLN A 57 -1.62 -9.94 -0.32
CA GLN A 57 -2.52 -10.92 -0.88
C GLN A 57 -3.85 -10.96 -0.15
N GLU A 58 -3.82 -10.80 1.17
CA GLU A 58 -5.05 -10.81 1.96
C GLU A 58 -5.89 -9.55 1.70
N ILE A 59 -5.23 -8.42 1.49
CA ILE A 59 -5.96 -7.20 1.14
C ILE A 59 -6.66 -7.37 -0.20
N VAL A 60 -5.96 -7.92 -1.19
CA VAL A 60 -6.56 -8.16 -2.51
C VAL A 60 -7.79 -9.04 -2.37
N GLN A 61 -7.66 -10.15 -1.64
CA GLN A 61 -8.77 -11.07 -1.48
C GLN A 61 -9.94 -10.42 -0.76
N SER A 62 -9.66 -9.66 0.30
CA SER A 62 -10.70 -8.98 1.05
C SER A 62 -11.43 -7.95 0.20
N TYR A 63 -10.67 -7.24 -0.62
CA TYR A 63 -11.27 -6.23 -1.50
C TYR A 63 -12.16 -6.89 -2.55
N GLU A 64 -11.71 -7.99 -3.12
CA GLU A 64 -12.50 -8.70 -4.12
C GLU A 64 -13.74 -9.35 -3.49
N ASP A 65 -13.67 -9.73 -2.23
CA ASP A 65 -14.81 -10.25 -1.49
C ASP A 65 -15.72 -9.14 -1.00
N GLU A 66 -15.43 -7.89 -1.34
CA GLU A 66 -16.26 -6.72 -0.99
C GLU A 66 -16.43 -6.55 0.52
N LYS A 67 -15.39 -6.84 1.26
CA LYS A 67 -15.42 -6.63 2.70
C LYS A 67 -15.25 -5.15 3.02
N ASP A 68 -15.83 -4.72 4.13
CA ASP A 68 -15.76 -3.32 4.53
C ASP A 68 -14.47 -3.02 5.30
N VAL A 69 -13.93 -4.02 5.96
CA VAL A 69 -12.75 -3.85 6.83
C VAL A 69 -11.84 -5.05 6.69
N TYR A 70 -10.55 -4.79 6.65
CA TYR A 70 -9.50 -5.80 6.77
C TYR A 70 -8.57 -5.39 7.91
N ILE A 71 -8.29 -6.31 8.82
CA ILE A 71 -7.38 -6.06 9.92
C ILE A 71 -6.13 -6.89 9.68
N SER A 72 -4.99 -6.22 9.59
CA SER A 72 -3.72 -6.89 9.32
C SER A 72 -3.28 -7.76 10.49
N ASP A 73 -2.76 -8.94 10.18
CA ASP A 73 -2.21 -9.83 11.20
C ASP A 73 -0.82 -9.37 11.67
N TYR A 74 -0.18 -8.50 10.90
CA TYR A 74 1.18 -8.05 11.18
C TYR A 74 1.22 -6.57 11.43
N PRO A 75 2.00 -6.13 12.41
CA PRO A 75 2.17 -4.70 12.64
C PRO A 75 2.94 -4.06 11.49
N ALA A 76 2.60 -2.83 11.21
CA ALA A 76 3.24 -2.06 10.16
C ALA A 76 3.13 -0.59 10.54
N TYR A 77 3.96 0.24 9.92
CA TYR A 77 3.92 1.66 10.23
C TYR A 77 4.12 2.48 8.97
N ILE A 78 3.64 3.72 9.04
CA ILE A 78 3.81 4.70 7.98
C ILE A 78 4.90 5.66 8.44
N PRO A 79 6.05 5.67 7.78
CA PRO A 79 7.17 6.51 8.24
C PRO A 79 6.92 7.99 7.91
N PRO A 80 7.62 8.90 8.56
CA PRO A 80 7.61 10.29 8.14
C PRO A 80 8.07 10.39 6.67
N THR A 81 7.46 11.30 5.94
CA THR A 81 7.68 11.42 4.51
C THR A 81 9.17 11.54 4.15
N MET A 82 9.88 12.38 4.88
CA MET A 82 11.31 12.58 4.58
C MET A 82 12.10 11.30 4.77
N LEU A 83 11.84 10.57 5.84
CA LEU A 83 12.53 9.32 6.10
C LEU A 83 12.24 8.30 5.01
N TYR A 84 11.00 8.23 4.57
CA TYR A 84 10.63 7.33 3.49
C TYR A 84 11.36 7.69 2.19
N MET A 85 11.43 8.97 1.88
CA MET A 85 12.08 9.39 0.64
C MET A 85 13.56 9.02 0.63
N ILE A 86 14.22 9.14 1.77
CA ILE A 86 15.61 8.73 1.86
C ILE A 86 15.73 7.22 1.66
N LYS A 87 14.91 6.45 2.36
CA LYS A 87 14.95 5.00 2.25
C LYS A 87 14.65 4.56 0.83
N ARG A 88 13.63 5.12 0.23
CA ARG A 88 13.26 4.78 -1.13
C ARG A 88 14.39 5.08 -2.11
N SER A 89 15.03 6.21 -1.93
CA SER A 89 16.14 6.60 -2.81
C SER A 89 17.29 5.61 -2.74
N LEU A 90 17.56 5.08 -1.56
CA LEU A 90 18.68 4.16 -1.37
C LEU A 90 18.33 2.71 -1.71
N ASP A 91 17.11 2.30 -1.36
CA ASP A 91 16.77 0.87 -1.39
C ASP A 91 15.93 0.46 -2.57
N ILE A 92 14.94 1.26 -2.96
CA ILE A 92 13.96 0.81 -3.96
C ILE A 92 13.80 1.76 -5.13
N ARG A 93 14.55 2.84 -5.18
CA ARG A 93 14.41 3.84 -6.22
C ARG A 93 14.45 3.27 -7.62
N THR A 94 15.28 2.27 -7.83
CA THR A 94 15.46 1.67 -9.15
C THR A 94 14.77 0.33 -9.30
N LYS A 95 13.98 -0.07 -8.30
CA LYS A 95 13.32 -1.37 -8.33
C LYS A 95 11.90 -1.24 -8.81
N GLU A 96 11.43 -2.26 -9.49
CA GLU A 96 10.06 -2.32 -9.94
C GLU A 96 9.22 -3.00 -8.88
N PRO A 97 7.93 -2.65 -8.77
CA PRO A 97 7.07 -3.36 -7.84
C PRO A 97 6.95 -4.82 -8.25
N PHE A 98 6.94 -5.70 -7.26
CA PHE A 98 6.76 -7.11 -7.48
C PHE A 98 5.32 -7.41 -7.89
N SER A 99 4.36 -6.72 -7.30
CA SER A 99 2.95 -6.90 -7.59
C SER A 99 2.22 -5.57 -7.48
N GLU A 100 1.15 -5.44 -8.25
CA GLU A 100 0.32 -4.24 -8.23
C GLU A 100 -1.14 -4.65 -8.20
N PHE A 101 -1.97 -3.84 -7.56
CA PHE A 101 -3.40 -4.07 -7.52
C PHE A 101 -4.14 -2.75 -7.58
N SER A 102 -5.10 -2.64 -8.51
CA SER A 102 -5.87 -1.43 -8.71
C SER A 102 -7.15 -1.47 -7.91
N PHE A 103 -7.45 -0.38 -7.21
CA PHE A 103 -8.72 -0.22 -6.51
C PHE A 103 -9.78 0.39 -7.39
N GLU A 104 -9.43 0.76 -8.62
CA GLU A 104 -10.42 1.35 -9.52
C GLU A 104 -11.40 0.31 -9.97
N ARG A 105 -12.68 0.65 -9.89
CA ARG A 105 -13.72 -0.26 -10.32
C ARG A 105 -13.98 -0.09 -11.78
N LYS A 106 -14.26 -1.20 -12.44
CA LYS A 106 -14.54 -1.17 -13.86
C LYS A 106 -15.98 -1.47 -14.15
N ASP A 107 -16.77 -1.51 -13.14
CA ASP A 107 -18.13 -1.97 -13.26
C ASP A 107 -19.12 -0.84 -13.32
N ASP A 108 -18.65 0.35 -13.22
CA ASP A 108 -19.52 1.46 -13.13
C ASP A 108 -19.98 1.83 -14.50
N HIS A 109 -20.84 1.11 -15.00
CA HIS A 109 -21.54 1.46 -16.23
C HIS A 109 -22.48 0.40 -16.68
#